data_d3d910958f5a529a58993e8e894af01f
#
_entry.id   d3d910958f5a529a58993e8e894af01f
#
_cell.length_a   1.000
_cell.length_b   1.000
_cell.length_c   1.000
_cell.angle_alpha   90.00
_cell.angle_beta   90.00
_cell.angle_gamma   90.00
#
_symmetry.space_group_name_H-M   'P 1'
#
loop_
_entity.id
_entity.type
_entity.pdbx_description
1 polymer ?
#
loop_
_entity_poly.entity_id
_entity_poly.type
_entity_poly.pdbx_seq_one_letter_code
_entity_poly.pdbx_strand_id
1 'polypeptide(L)'
;MGITERLIEDVGIRRGVSRLTPEKIEKIVNAVLKGETGARLKTYAETCMRCGLCAEACHFALSHPGDPSYTPAGKVHQTMSVLLDKKGRVDPDFVYGMAQLAYTECNLCRRCVHLCPIGIDTAYIMSTVRRICHKLGVTPQYMQDTAHSHASTFNQMWVKDDEWTDSLIWQEDEAREEFPGLRIPLDKEGADIYYSVIAPEPKFRTQLIYQAAAIMHMAGVDWTMPAQTGWDNSDMCMFSGDFEMMGRLKRQHFESAQKLKVKRIVMGECGHAFRSVYDTGNR
;
A
#
# COMPACT_ATOMS: atom_id res chain seq x y z
N MET A 1 -4.37 7.63 -28.49
CA MET A 1 -5.01 8.41 -27.41
C MET A 1 -3.94 8.91 -26.45
N GLY A 2 -3.83 10.22 -26.26
CA GLY A 2 -2.88 10.78 -25.29
C GLY A 2 -3.30 10.52 -23.83
N ILE A 3 -2.35 10.66 -22.90
CA ILE A 3 -2.60 10.50 -21.46
C ILE A 3 -3.80 11.37 -20.98
N THR A 4 -4.02 12.50 -21.60
CA THR A 4 -5.06 13.49 -21.25
C THR A 4 -6.51 13.04 -21.46
N GLU A 5 -6.78 12.01 -22.25
CA GLU A 5 -8.15 11.58 -22.57
C GLU A 5 -8.72 10.50 -21.62
N ARG A 6 -7.92 10.04 -20.64
CA ARG A 6 -8.25 8.94 -19.72
C ARG A 6 -8.64 9.40 -18.32
N LEU A 7 -8.88 10.69 -18.13
CA LEU A 7 -8.80 11.30 -16.79
C LEU A 7 -10.07 11.09 -15.97
N ILE A 8 -9.93 10.34 -14.88
CA ILE A 8 -10.85 10.45 -13.75
C ILE A 8 -10.42 11.67 -12.93
N GLU A 9 -11.31 12.64 -12.77
CA GLU A 9 -11.01 13.84 -12.00
C GLU A 9 -10.87 13.51 -10.50
N ASP A 10 -9.65 13.58 -9.99
CA ASP A 10 -9.38 13.49 -8.56
C ASP A 10 -8.97 14.85 -8.00
N VAL A 11 -9.69 15.30 -6.97
CA VAL A 11 -9.50 16.62 -6.35
C VAL A 11 -8.11 16.72 -5.70
N GLY A 12 -7.62 15.66 -5.11
CA GLY A 12 -6.29 15.63 -4.47
C GLY A 12 -5.17 15.79 -5.49
N ILE A 13 -5.27 15.08 -6.62
CA ILE A 13 -4.31 15.19 -7.71
C ILE A 13 -4.34 16.62 -8.29
N ARG A 14 -5.52 17.16 -8.63
CA ARG A 14 -5.63 18.51 -9.19
C ARG A 14 -5.07 19.57 -8.26
N ARG A 15 -5.43 19.51 -6.97
CA ARG A 15 -4.92 20.44 -5.96
C ARG A 15 -3.40 20.34 -5.80
N GLY A 16 -2.84 19.14 -5.89
CA GLY A 16 -1.40 18.92 -5.85
C GLY A 16 -0.70 19.57 -7.06
N VAL A 17 -1.20 19.30 -8.26
CA VAL A 17 -0.64 19.83 -9.52
C VAL A 17 -0.68 21.34 -9.57
N SER A 18 -1.75 21.99 -9.12
CA SER A 18 -1.87 23.46 -9.13
C SER A 18 -0.82 24.20 -8.29
N ARG A 19 -0.09 23.48 -7.44
CA ARG A 19 0.99 24.00 -6.56
C ARG A 19 2.39 23.67 -7.06
N LEU A 20 2.50 23.10 -8.26
CA LEU A 20 3.78 22.72 -8.85
C LEU A 20 4.40 23.85 -9.66
N THR A 21 5.72 23.91 -9.59
CA THR A 21 6.55 24.67 -10.53
C THR A 21 7.56 23.71 -11.17
N PRO A 22 8.05 24.00 -12.39
CA PRO A 22 9.05 23.15 -13.06
C PRO A 22 10.29 22.90 -12.18
N GLU A 23 10.76 23.92 -11.44
CA GLU A 23 11.93 23.84 -10.59
C GLU A 23 11.69 22.89 -9.40
N LYS A 24 10.48 22.95 -8.80
CA LYS A 24 10.08 22.03 -7.71
C LYS A 24 10.03 20.59 -8.22
N ILE A 25 9.49 20.38 -9.42
CA ILE A 25 9.40 19.06 -10.04
C ILE A 25 10.82 18.52 -10.27
N GLU A 26 11.67 19.26 -10.96
CA GLU A 26 13.05 18.83 -11.24
C GLU A 26 13.82 18.49 -9.97
N LYS A 27 13.74 19.35 -8.93
CA LYS A 27 14.40 19.12 -7.64
C LYS A 27 13.94 17.83 -6.98
N ILE A 28 12.63 17.58 -6.90
CA ILE A 28 12.08 16.40 -6.23
C ILE A 28 12.37 15.11 -7.02
N VAL A 29 12.17 15.13 -8.33
CA VAL A 29 12.47 13.98 -9.19
C VAL A 29 13.94 13.58 -9.05
N ASN A 30 14.87 14.54 -9.18
CA ASN A 30 16.29 14.26 -9.07
C ASN A 30 16.68 13.80 -7.66
N ALA A 31 16.03 14.30 -6.60
CA ALA A 31 16.27 13.82 -5.23
C ALA A 31 15.84 12.35 -5.06
N VAL A 32 14.71 11.93 -5.63
CA VAL A 32 14.24 10.55 -5.55
C VAL A 32 15.10 9.62 -6.43
N LEU A 33 15.53 10.09 -7.59
CA LEU A 33 16.32 9.31 -8.55
C LEU A 33 17.85 9.36 -8.26
N LYS A 34 18.25 9.89 -7.12
CA LYS A 34 19.65 9.95 -6.72
C LYS A 34 20.17 8.58 -6.25
N GLY A 35 21.43 8.27 -6.60
CA GLY A 35 22.12 7.08 -6.11
C GLY A 35 21.60 5.77 -6.70
N GLU A 36 21.55 4.73 -5.88
CA GLU A 36 21.24 3.36 -6.29
C GLU A 36 19.84 3.24 -6.91
N THR A 37 18.85 3.93 -6.36
CA THR A 37 17.47 3.93 -6.92
C THR A 37 17.47 4.38 -8.37
N GLY A 38 18.09 5.50 -8.68
CA GLY A 38 18.14 6.02 -10.05
C GLY A 38 18.93 5.12 -10.99
N ALA A 39 20.06 4.58 -10.55
CA ALA A 39 20.87 3.64 -11.34
C ALA A 39 20.06 2.39 -11.72
N ARG A 40 19.37 1.78 -10.74
CA ARG A 40 18.50 0.62 -10.96
C ARG A 40 17.36 0.90 -11.92
N LEU A 41 16.67 2.04 -11.74
CA LEU A 41 15.56 2.43 -12.62
C LEU A 41 16.04 2.71 -14.06
N LYS A 42 17.18 3.34 -14.20
CA LYS A 42 17.82 3.57 -15.49
C LYS A 42 18.14 2.24 -16.18
N THR A 43 18.77 1.31 -15.48
CA THR A 43 19.04 -0.03 -16.01
C THR A 43 17.76 -0.71 -16.48
N TYR A 44 16.69 -0.70 -15.67
CA TYR A 44 15.41 -1.29 -16.05
C TYR A 44 14.79 -0.64 -17.29
N ALA A 45 14.82 0.69 -17.37
CA ALA A 45 14.26 1.44 -18.52
C ALA A 45 15.04 1.18 -19.81
N GLU A 46 16.38 1.12 -19.75
CA GLU A 46 17.27 0.89 -20.90
C GLU A 46 17.27 -0.57 -21.36
N THR A 47 17.11 -1.52 -20.43
CA THR A 47 17.14 -2.96 -20.76
C THR A 47 15.81 -3.46 -21.33
N CYS A 48 14.72 -2.69 -21.20
CA CYS A 48 13.39 -3.09 -21.66
C CYS A 48 13.34 -3.24 -23.18
N MET A 49 13.29 -4.47 -23.68
CA MET A 49 13.23 -4.80 -25.11
C MET A 49 11.84 -4.60 -25.73
N ARG A 50 10.84 -4.20 -24.96
CA ARG A 50 9.44 -4.02 -25.42
C ARG A 50 8.85 -5.27 -26.09
N CYS A 51 9.23 -6.46 -25.64
CA CYS A 51 8.79 -7.73 -26.22
C CYS A 51 7.28 -8.03 -26.03
N GLY A 52 6.58 -7.30 -25.14
CA GLY A 52 5.13 -7.44 -24.93
C GLY A 52 4.72 -8.49 -23.92
N LEU A 53 5.56 -9.45 -23.53
CA LEU A 53 5.19 -10.57 -22.63
C LEU A 53 4.55 -10.11 -21.32
N CYS A 54 5.01 -9.02 -20.75
CA CYS A 54 4.43 -8.46 -19.52
C CYS A 54 2.96 -8.03 -19.68
N ALA A 55 2.48 -7.80 -20.90
CA ALA A 55 1.10 -7.43 -21.18
C ALA A 55 0.14 -8.61 -21.00
N GLU A 56 0.59 -9.83 -21.25
CA GLU A 56 -0.23 -11.04 -21.16
C GLU A 56 -0.76 -11.32 -19.74
N ALA A 57 -0.07 -10.83 -18.70
CA ALA A 57 -0.53 -10.94 -17.32
C ALA A 57 -1.19 -9.66 -16.78
N CYS A 58 -1.18 -8.57 -17.53
CA CYS A 58 -1.69 -7.29 -17.07
C CYS A 58 -3.18 -7.14 -17.40
N HIS A 59 -4.03 -7.18 -16.39
CA HIS A 59 -5.48 -7.02 -16.60
C HIS A 59 -5.86 -5.67 -17.25
N PHE A 60 -5.11 -4.60 -17.02
CA PHE A 60 -5.32 -3.34 -17.72
C PHE A 60 -5.00 -3.46 -19.23
N ALA A 61 -3.91 -4.14 -19.58
CA ALA A 61 -3.60 -4.37 -20.99
C ALA A 61 -4.61 -5.32 -21.65
N LEU A 62 -5.03 -6.36 -20.94
CA LEU A 62 -6.02 -7.33 -21.44
C LEU A 62 -7.41 -6.70 -21.62
N SER A 63 -7.79 -5.72 -20.80
CA SER A 63 -9.06 -4.99 -20.96
C SER A 63 -9.01 -3.90 -22.04
N HIS A 64 -7.82 -3.57 -22.57
CA HIS A 64 -7.62 -2.61 -23.64
C HIS A 64 -6.76 -3.22 -24.77
N PRO A 65 -7.28 -4.25 -25.45
CA PRO A 65 -6.52 -4.96 -26.48
C PRO A 65 -6.12 -4.02 -27.64
N GLY A 66 -4.88 -4.11 -28.07
CA GLY A 66 -4.34 -3.29 -29.16
C GLY A 66 -3.83 -1.90 -28.76
N ASP A 67 -4.04 -1.46 -27.50
CA ASP A 67 -3.46 -0.21 -27.02
C ASP A 67 -2.19 -0.45 -26.19
N PRO A 68 -1.00 -0.20 -26.76
CA PRO A 68 0.27 -0.45 -26.08
C PRO A 68 0.48 0.44 -24.84
N SER A 69 -0.25 1.54 -24.72
CA SER A 69 -0.12 2.46 -23.62
C SER A 69 -0.59 1.87 -22.27
N TYR A 70 -1.53 0.91 -22.31
CA TYR A 70 -1.97 0.17 -21.12
C TYR A 70 -1.05 -0.98 -20.71
N THR A 71 -0.06 -1.32 -21.57
CA THR A 71 0.89 -2.37 -21.22
C THR A 71 1.84 -1.93 -20.10
N PRO A 72 2.36 -2.84 -19.28
CA PRO A 72 3.36 -2.48 -18.28
C PRO A 72 4.57 -1.75 -18.84
N ALA A 73 5.10 -2.19 -19.98
CA ALA A 73 6.19 -1.50 -20.68
C ALA A 73 5.76 -0.09 -21.13
N GLY A 74 4.56 0.04 -21.71
CA GLY A 74 4.00 1.34 -22.13
C GLY A 74 3.90 2.33 -20.97
N LYS A 75 3.44 1.87 -19.81
CA LYS A 75 3.37 2.70 -18.60
C LYS A 75 4.74 3.21 -18.16
N VAL A 76 5.75 2.36 -18.19
CA VAL A 76 7.14 2.76 -17.87
C VAL A 76 7.63 3.82 -18.86
N HIS A 77 7.39 3.61 -20.15
CA HIS A 77 7.83 4.56 -21.18
C HIS A 77 7.13 5.91 -21.09
N GLN A 78 5.86 5.93 -20.73
CA GLN A 78 5.09 7.17 -20.57
C GLN A 78 5.42 7.92 -19.26
N THR A 79 6.12 7.31 -18.32
CA THR A 79 6.40 7.90 -17.01
C THR A 79 7.90 7.94 -16.73
N MET A 80 8.46 6.86 -16.18
CA MET A 80 9.84 6.82 -15.69
C MET A 80 10.86 7.10 -16.77
N SER A 81 10.70 6.55 -17.97
CA SER A 81 11.65 6.81 -19.07
C SER A 81 11.72 8.30 -19.40
N VAL A 82 10.56 8.99 -19.46
CA VAL A 82 10.53 10.44 -19.72
C VAL A 82 11.21 11.22 -18.59
N LEU A 83 11.00 10.83 -17.33
CA LEU A 83 11.65 11.49 -16.18
C LEU A 83 13.17 11.32 -16.20
N LEU A 84 13.67 10.14 -16.59
CA LEU A 84 15.09 9.87 -16.71
C LEU A 84 15.72 10.66 -17.88
N ASP A 85 15.11 10.61 -19.06
CA ASP A 85 15.59 11.28 -20.28
C ASP A 85 15.64 12.79 -20.11
N LYS A 86 14.57 13.36 -19.54
CA LYS A 86 14.49 14.80 -19.31
C LYS A 86 15.14 15.24 -17.99
N LYS A 87 15.69 14.33 -17.20
CA LYS A 87 16.29 14.61 -15.89
C LYS A 87 15.34 15.38 -14.96
N GLY A 88 14.07 14.99 -14.97
CA GLY A 88 13.01 15.61 -14.18
C GLY A 88 12.48 16.96 -14.71
N ARG A 89 12.98 17.46 -15.84
CA ARG A 89 12.51 18.71 -16.47
C ARG A 89 11.25 18.48 -17.27
N VAL A 90 10.14 18.42 -16.57
CA VAL A 90 8.79 18.23 -17.12
C VAL A 90 7.85 19.27 -16.54
N ASP A 91 6.74 19.51 -17.20
CA ASP A 91 5.72 20.45 -16.77
C ASP A 91 4.69 19.83 -15.81
N PRO A 92 3.84 20.62 -15.15
CA PRO A 92 2.78 20.13 -14.28
C PRO A 92 1.75 19.23 -14.99
N ASP A 93 1.47 19.46 -16.27
CA ASP A 93 0.50 18.67 -17.02
C ASP A 93 1.02 17.24 -17.24
N PHE A 94 2.32 17.10 -17.50
CA PHE A 94 2.96 15.78 -17.53
C PHE A 94 2.82 15.07 -16.16
N VAL A 95 3.04 15.78 -15.05
CA VAL A 95 2.90 15.19 -13.70
C VAL A 95 1.45 14.77 -13.46
N TYR A 96 0.48 15.55 -13.90
CA TYR A 96 -0.92 15.19 -13.84
C TYR A 96 -1.22 13.87 -14.54
N GLY A 97 -0.83 13.76 -15.82
CA GLY A 97 -1.00 12.53 -16.60
C GLY A 97 -0.26 11.33 -15.99
N MET A 98 0.96 11.55 -15.51
CA MET A 98 1.76 10.53 -14.83
C MET A 98 1.08 10.02 -13.54
N ALA A 99 0.51 10.90 -12.74
CA ALA A 99 -0.21 10.54 -11.52
C ALA A 99 -1.48 9.74 -11.86
N GLN A 100 -2.27 10.20 -12.83
CA GLN A 100 -3.44 9.47 -13.31
C GLN A 100 -3.07 8.05 -13.70
N LEU A 101 -2.09 7.88 -14.59
CA LEU A 101 -1.64 6.57 -15.02
C LEU A 101 -1.16 5.69 -13.85
N ALA A 102 -0.38 6.27 -12.94
CA ALA A 102 0.19 5.51 -11.83
C ALA A 102 -0.87 5.02 -10.84
N TYR A 103 -1.89 5.82 -10.56
CA TYR A 103 -2.88 5.49 -9.54
C TYR A 103 -4.11 4.77 -10.08
N THR A 104 -4.51 5.00 -11.34
CA THR A 104 -5.72 4.39 -11.91
C THR A 104 -5.44 3.17 -12.79
N GLU A 105 -4.27 3.09 -13.42
CA GLU A 105 -3.97 2.03 -14.39
C GLU A 105 -2.93 1.00 -13.91
N CYS A 106 -2.51 1.07 -12.65
CA CYS A 106 -1.59 0.11 -12.07
C CYS A 106 -1.90 -0.10 -10.59
N ASN A 107 -2.28 -1.30 -10.18
CA ASN A 107 -2.48 -1.64 -8.77
C ASN A 107 -1.27 -2.34 -8.12
N LEU A 108 -0.09 -2.24 -8.72
CA LEU A 108 1.17 -2.78 -8.22
C LEU A 108 1.13 -4.30 -7.93
N CYS A 109 0.32 -5.08 -8.64
CA CYS A 109 0.10 -6.52 -8.39
C CYS A 109 1.30 -7.43 -8.70
N ARG A 110 2.33 -6.92 -9.39
CA ARG A 110 3.58 -7.61 -9.76
C ARG A 110 3.45 -8.76 -10.78
N ARG A 111 2.27 -9.05 -11.33
CA ARG A 111 2.12 -10.12 -12.34
C ARG A 111 3.08 -9.94 -13.53
N CYS A 112 3.24 -8.72 -14.01
CA CYS A 112 4.16 -8.38 -15.11
C CYS A 112 5.63 -8.68 -14.81
N VAL A 113 6.03 -8.69 -13.54
CA VAL A 113 7.41 -9.01 -13.11
C VAL A 113 7.72 -10.47 -13.38
N HIS A 114 6.77 -11.37 -13.09
CA HIS A 114 6.93 -12.81 -13.26
C HIS A 114 7.04 -13.24 -14.74
N LEU A 115 6.44 -12.46 -15.65
CA LEU A 115 6.51 -12.73 -17.08
C LEU A 115 7.66 -12.02 -17.79
N CYS A 116 8.39 -11.16 -17.10
CA CYS A 116 9.52 -10.47 -17.71
C CYS A 116 10.74 -11.41 -17.84
N PRO A 117 11.18 -11.78 -19.07
CA PRO A 117 12.30 -12.70 -19.25
C PRO A 117 13.64 -12.10 -18.82
N ILE A 118 13.70 -10.76 -18.66
CA ILE A 118 14.88 -10.02 -18.23
C ILE A 118 14.84 -9.70 -16.74
N GLY A 119 13.73 -9.99 -16.05
CA GLY A 119 13.58 -9.74 -14.62
C GLY A 119 13.35 -8.26 -14.26
N ILE A 120 12.81 -7.45 -15.18
CA ILE A 120 12.50 -6.04 -14.90
C ILE A 120 11.35 -5.97 -13.91
N ASP A 121 11.57 -5.33 -12.77
CA ASP A 121 10.51 -5.08 -11.78
C ASP A 121 9.71 -3.81 -12.12
N THR A 122 8.74 -3.97 -13.02
CA THR A 122 7.84 -2.89 -13.43
C THR A 122 7.02 -2.35 -12.25
N ALA A 123 6.68 -3.20 -11.28
CA ALA A 123 5.95 -2.75 -10.10
C ALA A 123 6.82 -1.85 -9.21
N TYR A 124 8.12 -2.13 -9.08
CA TYR A 124 9.06 -1.24 -8.41
C TYR A 124 9.18 0.11 -9.12
N ILE A 125 9.23 0.10 -10.46
CA ILE A 125 9.24 1.35 -11.25
C ILE A 125 7.98 2.16 -10.97
N MET A 126 6.80 1.56 -11.07
CA MET A 126 5.52 2.26 -10.84
C MET A 126 5.33 2.69 -9.38
N SER A 127 5.84 1.92 -8.43
CA SER A 127 5.90 2.30 -7.02
C SER A 127 6.77 3.54 -6.81
N THR A 128 7.91 3.63 -7.52
CA THR A 128 8.78 4.82 -7.47
C THR A 128 8.12 6.03 -8.14
N VAL A 129 7.36 5.82 -9.23
CA VAL A 129 6.54 6.89 -9.83
C VAL A 129 5.56 7.45 -8.79
N ARG A 130 4.84 6.59 -8.05
CA ARG A 130 3.94 7.02 -6.98
C ARG A 130 4.69 7.75 -5.86
N ARG A 131 5.90 7.31 -5.49
CA ARG A 131 6.74 8.01 -4.51
C ARG A 131 7.09 9.42 -4.97
N ILE A 132 7.40 9.61 -6.26
CA ILE A 132 7.62 10.94 -6.83
C ILE A 132 6.35 11.77 -6.74
N CYS A 133 5.20 11.23 -7.17
CA CYS A 133 3.90 11.91 -7.07
C CYS A 133 3.60 12.32 -5.62
N HIS A 134 3.77 11.42 -4.67
CA HIS A 134 3.57 11.70 -3.24
C HIS A 134 4.45 12.86 -2.75
N LYS A 135 5.75 12.80 -3.04
CA LYS A 135 6.69 13.88 -2.63
C LYS A 135 6.42 15.23 -3.33
N LEU A 136 5.78 15.22 -4.48
CA LEU A 136 5.26 16.40 -5.15
C LEU A 136 3.94 16.91 -4.54
N GLY A 137 3.29 16.13 -3.69
CA GLY A 137 1.97 16.41 -3.13
C GLY A 137 0.82 16.09 -4.09
N VAL A 138 1.07 15.24 -5.09
CA VAL A 138 0.13 14.85 -6.14
C VAL A 138 -0.32 13.42 -5.89
N THR A 139 -1.23 13.26 -4.94
CA THR A 139 -1.77 11.96 -4.51
C THR A 139 -3.30 12.01 -4.52
N PRO A 140 -4.01 10.92 -4.86
CA PRO A 140 -5.47 10.87 -4.81
C PRO A 140 -6.01 11.26 -3.43
N GLN A 141 -7.15 11.97 -3.40
CA GLN A 141 -7.75 12.49 -2.16
C GLN A 141 -7.99 11.37 -1.14
N TYR A 142 -8.58 10.27 -1.56
CA TYR A 142 -8.82 9.12 -0.69
C TYR A 142 -7.55 8.61 0.01
N MET A 143 -6.43 8.53 -0.72
CA MET A 143 -5.16 8.07 -0.14
C MET A 143 -4.56 9.11 0.82
N GLN A 144 -4.79 10.40 0.59
CA GLN A 144 -4.39 11.46 1.53
C GLN A 144 -5.19 11.36 2.83
N ASP A 145 -6.52 11.17 2.74
CA ASP A 145 -7.39 11.04 3.90
C ASP A 145 -7.04 9.81 4.73
N THR A 146 -6.76 8.69 4.06
CA THR A 146 -6.31 7.45 4.71
C THR A 146 -4.95 7.63 5.41
N ALA A 147 -3.99 8.28 4.75
CA ALA A 147 -2.69 8.57 5.36
C ALA A 147 -2.83 9.51 6.56
N HIS A 148 -3.76 10.47 6.51
CA HIS A 148 -4.06 11.34 7.64
C HIS A 148 -4.69 10.58 8.83
N SER A 149 -5.62 9.66 8.55
CA SER A 149 -6.15 8.76 9.58
C SER A 149 -5.04 7.96 10.25
N HIS A 150 -4.20 7.30 9.47
CA HIS A 150 -3.04 6.56 9.98
C HIS A 150 -2.07 7.43 10.80
N ALA A 151 -1.80 8.65 10.35
CA ALA A 151 -0.92 9.57 11.07
C ALA A 151 -1.46 9.96 12.45
N SER A 152 -2.78 10.01 12.58
CA SER A 152 -3.48 10.51 13.77
C SER A 152 -3.89 9.40 14.75
N THR A 153 -4.37 8.25 14.23
CA THR A 153 -4.95 7.18 15.04
C THR A 153 -4.24 5.83 14.88
N PHE A 154 -3.21 5.75 14.04
CA PHE A 154 -2.51 4.51 13.66
C PHE A 154 -3.40 3.42 13.05
N ASN A 155 -4.58 3.81 12.58
CA ASN A 155 -5.45 2.93 11.80
C ASN A 155 -6.08 3.67 10.62
N GLN A 156 -6.58 2.91 9.66
CA GLN A 156 -7.09 3.46 8.39
C GLN A 156 -8.41 4.21 8.53
N MET A 157 -9.18 3.99 9.59
CA MET A 157 -10.59 4.35 9.64
C MET A 157 -11.01 5.21 10.84
N TRP A 158 -10.07 5.93 11.46
CA TRP A 158 -10.33 6.80 12.60
C TRP A 158 -10.97 6.09 13.79
N VAL A 159 -10.70 4.79 13.97
CA VAL A 159 -11.18 4.04 15.14
C VAL A 159 -10.40 4.49 16.36
N LYS A 160 -11.08 4.88 17.40
CA LYS A 160 -10.46 5.22 18.69
C LYS A 160 -10.20 3.97 19.52
N ASP A 161 -9.31 4.06 20.50
CA ASP A 161 -8.93 2.92 21.33
C ASP A 161 -10.11 2.38 22.16
N ASP A 162 -10.98 3.26 22.64
CA ASP A 162 -12.22 2.89 23.34
C ASP A 162 -13.22 2.19 22.40
N GLU A 163 -13.47 2.75 21.21
CA GLU A 163 -14.32 2.11 20.19
C GLU A 163 -13.81 0.72 19.78
N TRP A 164 -12.49 0.57 19.70
CA TRP A 164 -11.85 -0.71 19.39
C TRP A 164 -12.09 -1.74 20.50
N THR A 165 -11.78 -1.38 21.74
CA THR A 165 -11.92 -2.27 22.91
C THR A 165 -13.37 -2.65 23.14
N ASP A 166 -14.30 -1.69 23.07
CA ASP A 166 -15.73 -1.93 23.25
C ASP A 166 -16.27 -2.88 22.16
N SER A 167 -15.82 -2.72 20.92
CA SER A 167 -16.16 -3.64 19.83
C SER A 167 -15.71 -5.07 20.11
N LEU A 168 -14.52 -5.26 20.66
CA LEU A 168 -14.00 -6.59 20.99
C LEU A 168 -14.73 -7.24 22.17
N ILE A 169 -15.09 -6.45 23.20
CA ILE A 169 -15.88 -6.93 24.34
C ILE A 169 -17.25 -7.41 23.84
N TRP A 170 -17.91 -6.61 23.02
CA TRP A 170 -19.19 -6.99 22.44
C TRP A 170 -19.10 -8.27 21.60
N GLN A 171 -18.08 -8.39 20.76
CA GLN A 171 -17.86 -9.59 19.95
C GLN A 171 -17.53 -10.83 20.79
N GLU A 172 -16.83 -10.68 21.89
CA GLU A 172 -16.57 -11.76 22.84
C GLU A 172 -17.88 -12.24 23.48
N ASP A 173 -18.76 -11.32 23.88
CA ASP A 173 -20.03 -11.67 24.50
C ASP A 173 -20.96 -12.39 23.50
N GLU A 174 -21.07 -11.91 22.27
CA GLU A 174 -21.80 -12.58 21.19
C GLU A 174 -21.26 -14.00 20.92
N ALA A 175 -19.93 -14.12 20.82
CA ALA A 175 -19.30 -15.41 20.55
C ALA A 175 -19.50 -16.44 21.65
N ARG A 176 -19.64 -16.01 22.92
CA ARG A 176 -19.85 -16.92 24.06
C ARG A 176 -21.21 -17.59 24.06
N GLU A 177 -22.20 -17.02 23.38
CA GLU A 177 -23.52 -17.66 23.23
C GLU A 177 -23.39 -18.99 22.49
N GLU A 178 -22.52 -19.04 21.47
CA GLU A 178 -22.29 -20.22 20.64
C GLU A 178 -21.08 -21.05 21.13
N PHE A 179 -20.04 -20.41 21.65
CA PHE A 179 -18.78 -21.03 22.12
C PHE A 179 -18.53 -20.73 23.59
N PRO A 180 -19.11 -21.50 24.53
CA PRO A 180 -18.92 -21.27 25.96
C PRO A 180 -17.44 -21.27 26.37
N GLY A 181 -17.03 -20.22 27.07
CA GLY A 181 -15.64 -20.07 27.53
C GLY A 181 -14.70 -19.39 26.52
N LEU A 182 -15.17 -19.02 25.34
CA LEU A 182 -14.38 -18.24 24.40
C LEU A 182 -13.94 -16.91 25.03
N ARG A 183 -12.71 -16.51 24.74
CA ARG A 183 -12.12 -15.23 25.12
C ARG A 183 -11.41 -14.61 23.91
N ILE A 184 -11.48 -13.28 23.82
CA ILE A 184 -10.63 -12.45 22.96
C ILE A 184 -9.56 -11.83 23.87
N PRO A 185 -8.39 -12.45 23.99
CA PRO A 185 -7.37 -11.99 24.94
C PRO A 185 -6.71 -10.71 24.43
N LEU A 186 -6.78 -9.65 25.23
CA LEU A 186 -6.14 -8.38 24.98
C LEU A 186 -4.85 -8.24 25.79
N ASP A 187 -3.80 -7.74 25.15
CA ASP A 187 -2.49 -7.44 25.75
C ASP A 187 -1.88 -8.58 26.59
N LYS A 188 -2.17 -9.85 26.23
CA LYS A 188 -1.59 -11.01 26.90
C LYS A 188 -0.12 -11.15 26.52
N GLU A 189 0.77 -10.99 27.49
CA GLU A 189 2.21 -11.20 27.28
C GLU A 189 2.55 -12.68 27.08
N GLY A 190 3.54 -12.94 26.23
CA GLY A 190 4.11 -14.27 26.00
C GLY A 190 3.25 -15.21 25.18
N ALA A 191 2.16 -14.75 24.61
CA ALA A 191 1.33 -15.56 23.72
C ALA A 191 2.11 -16.06 22.49
N ASP A 192 1.67 -17.19 21.91
CA ASP A 192 2.28 -17.73 20.71
C ASP A 192 1.99 -16.84 19.50
N ILE A 193 0.81 -16.27 19.43
CA ILE A 193 0.32 -15.50 18.29
C ILE A 193 -0.14 -14.11 18.72
N TYR A 194 0.34 -13.10 18.00
CA TYR A 194 -0.23 -11.76 17.95
C TYR A 194 -1.10 -11.68 16.68
N TYR A 195 -2.42 -11.57 16.89
CA TYR A 195 -3.36 -11.46 15.79
C TYR A 195 -3.68 -9.99 15.51
N SER A 196 -3.54 -9.60 14.27
CA SER A 196 -3.89 -8.25 13.79
C SER A 196 -4.86 -8.33 12.63
N VAL A 197 -5.75 -7.37 12.57
CA VAL A 197 -6.86 -7.30 11.61
C VAL A 197 -6.71 -6.10 10.68
N ILE A 198 -7.64 -5.92 9.77
CA ILE A 198 -7.72 -4.70 8.96
C ILE A 198 -8.80 -3.77 9.50
N ALA A 199 -8.59 -2.47 9.39
CA ALA A 199 -9.49 -1.46 9.94
C ALA A 199 -10.98 -1.58 9.53
N PRO A 200 -11.34 -2.07 8.33
CA PRO A 200 -12.73 -2.36 7.98
C PRO A 200 -13.41 -3.45 8.81
N GLU A 201 -12.65 -4.38 9.42
CA GLU A 201 -13.24 -5.48 10.16
C GLU A 201 -14.02 -5.00 11.40
N PRO A 202 -13.46 -4.18 12.30
CA PRO A 202 -14.20 -3.73 13.47
C PRO A 202 -15.39 -2.82 13.16
N LYS A 203 -15.42 -2.19 11.98
CA LYS A 203 -16.52 -1.27 11.61
C LYS A 203 -17.60 -1.90 10.75
N PHE A 204 -17.23 -2.77 9.81
CA PHE A 204 -18.15 -3.25 8.78
C PHE A 204 -18.25 -4.77 8.69
N ARG A 205 -17.33 -5.49 9.31
CA ARG A 205 -17.23 -6.94 9.24
C ARG A 205 -16.85 -7.54 10.59
N THR A 206 -17.46 -7.07 11.64
CA THR A 206 -17.20 -7.48 13.02
C THR A 206 -17.21 -9.01 13.21
N GLN A 207 -18.06 -9.70 12.49
CA GLN A 207 -18.15 -11.16 12.48
C GLN A 207 -16.83 -11.87 12.16
N LEU A 208 -15.92 -11.26 11.39
CA LEU A 208 -14.65 -11.88 11.04
C LEU A 208 -13.73 -12.04 12.25
N ILE A 209 -13.73 -11.07 13.17
CA ILE A 209 -12.93 -11.14 14.39
C ILE A 209 -13.49 -12.22 15.34
N TYR A 210 -14.78 -12.23 15.53
CA TYR A 210 -15.48 -13.24 16.32
C TYR A 210 -15.26 -14.65 15.75
N GLN A 211 -15.37 -14.84 14.43
CA GLN A 211 -15.13 -16.14 13.78
C GLN A 211 -13.67 -16.58 13.91
N ALA A 212 -12.71 -15.66 13.76
CA ALA A 212 -11.31 -15.96 14.00
C ALA A 212 -11.05 -16.37 15.47
N ALA A 213 -11.67 -15.67 16.40
CA ALA A 213 -11.59 -16.01 17.83
C ALA A 213 -12.18 -17.39 18.12
N ALA A 214 -13.32 -17.76 17.49
CA ALA A 214 -13.92 -19.07 17.64
C ALA A 214 -13.00 -20.19 17.09
N ILE A 215 -12.39 -19.98 15.92
CA ILE A 215 -11.43 -20.92 15.34
C ILE A 215 -10.22 -21.11 16.28
N MET A 216 -9.67 -20.02 16.81
CA MET A 216 -8.52 -20.09 17.71
C MET A 216 -8.88 -20.76 19.05
N HIS A 217 -10.08 -20.49 19.58
CA HIS A 217 -10.61 -21.14 20.78
C HIS A 217 -10.75 -22.64 20.58
N MET A 218 -11.41 -23.08 19.50
CA MET A 218 -11.60 -24.51 19.20
C MET A 218 -10.29 -25.24 18.93
N ALA A 219 -9.32 -24.56 18.34
CA ALA A 219 -7.99 -25.09 18.05
C ALA A 219 -7.05 -25.08 19.28
N GLY A 220 -7.45 -24.51 20.40
CA GLY A 220 -6.62 -24.37 21.60
C GLY A 220 -5.37 -23.51 21.38
N VAL A 221 -5.46 -22.50 20.50
CA VAL A 221 -4.34 -21.63 20.15
C VAL A 221 -4.12 -20.59 21.25
N ASP A 222 -2.87 -20.40 21.64
CA ASP A 222 -2.46 -19.32 22.53
C ASP A 222 -2.20 -18.04 21.75
N TRP A 223 -3.06 -17.05 21.90
CA TRP A 223 -3.04 -15.83 21.11
C TRP A 223 -3.39 -14.58 21.89
N THR A 224 -3.16 -13.42 21.29
CA THR A 224 -3.54 -12.11 21.82
C THR A 224 -3.77 -11.11 20.72
N MET A 225 -4.51 -10.05 21.04
CA MET A 225 -4.62 -8.83 20.24
C MET A 225 -4.18 -7.62 21.07
N PRO A 226 -3.66 -6.55 20.47
CA PRO A 226 -3.37 -5.33 21.25
C PRO A 226 -4.68 -4.59 21.56
N ALA A 227 -4.79 -4.09 22.77
CA ALA A 227 -5.91 -3.25 23.22
C ALA A 227 -5.87 -1.83 22.66
N GLN A 228 -4.69 -1.40 22.17
CA GLN A 228 -4.48 -0.07 21.63
C GLN A 228 -3.87 -0.17 20.23
N THR A 229 -2.99 0.76 19.88
CA THR A 229 -2.32 0.81 18.58
C THR A 229 -1.58 -0.48 18.22
N GLY A 230 -1.57 -0.82 16.93
CA GLY A 230 -0.90 -2.02 16.41
C GLY A 230 -1.86 -3.11 15.93
N TRP A 231 -3.16 -2.99 16.18
CA TRP A 231 -4.15 -3.96 15.73
C TRP A 231 -4.45 -3.87 14.23
N ASP A 232 -4.41 -2.65 13.66
CA ASP A 232 -4.65 -2.44 12.23
C ASP A 232 -3.41 -2.74 11.40
N ASN A 233 -3.46 -3.82 10.64
CA ASN A 233 -2.39 -4.19 9.74
C ASN A 233 -2.52 -3.56 8.35
N SER A 234 -3.62 -2.87 8.04
CA SER A 234 -3.79 -2.21 6.74
C SER A 234 -2.75 -1.11 6.52
N ASP A 235 -2.39 -0.86 5.27
CA ASP A 235 -1.39 0.13 4.93
C ASP A 235 -1.56 0.66 3.51
N MET A 236 -2.32 1.72 3.40
CA MET A 236 -2.51 2.41 2.12
C MET A 236 -1.32 3.31 1.74
N CYS A 237 -0.40 3.57 2.69
CA CYS A 237 0.76 4.42 2.45
C CYS A 237 1.72 3.82 1.42
N MET A 238 1.82 2.48 1.36
CA MET A 238 2.54 1.79 0.29
C MET A 238 1.97 2.13 -1.09
N PHE A 239 0.64 2.26 -1.19
CA PHE A 239 -0.04 2.56 -2.45
C PHE A 239 -0.05 4.04 -2.80
N SER A 240 -0.06 4.91 -1.79
CA SER A 240 0.10 6.35 -2.00
C SER A 240 1.52 6.75 -2.41
N GLY A 241 2.52 5.90 -2.12
CA GLY A 241 3.93 6.20 -2.30
C GLY A 241 4.58 6.86 -1.08
N ASP A 242 3.88 6.90 0.06
CA ASP A 242 4.39 7.40 1.33
C ASP A 242 5.12 6.31 2.11
N PHE A 243 6.33 5.98 1.67
CA PHE A 243 7.15 4.95 2.32
C PHE A 243 7.64 5.35 3.72
N GLU A 244 7.67 6.62 4.04
CA GLU A 244 8.08 7.11 5.36
C GLU A 244 6.97 6.79 6.39
N MET A 245 5.71 7.10 6.05
CA MET A 245 4.57 6.72 6.89
C MET A 245 4.39 5.20 6.94
N MET A 246 4.53 4.50 5.81
CA MET A 246 4.51 3.04 5.77
C MET A 246 5.49 2.45 6.81
N GLY A 247 6.74 2.90 6.81
CA GLY A 247 7.74 2.44 7.75
C GLY A 247 7.40 2.77 9.21
N ARG A 248 6.80 3.94 9.47
CA ARG A 248 6.34 4.35 10.80
C ARG A 248 5.24 3.41 11.33
N LEU A 249 4.24 3.13 10.52
CA LEU A 249 3.11 2.26 10.89
C LEU A 249 3.59 0.83 11.17
N LYS A 250 4.43 0.29 10.31
CA LYS A 250 4.92 -1.09 10.49
C LYS A 250 5.89 -1.23 11.65
N ARG A 251 6.72 -0.22 11.91
CA ARG A 251 7.57 -0.21 13.10
C ARG A 251 6.73 -0.31 14.37
N GLN A 252 5.67 0.48 14.49
CA GLN A 252 4.77 0.44 15.64
C GLN A 252 4.08 -0.91 15.80
N HIS A 253 3.71 -1.54 14.69
CA HIS A 253 3.14 -2.88 14.70
C HIS A 253 4.14 -3.90 15.28
N PHE A 254 5.41 -3.84 14.86
CA PHE A 254 6.47 -4.68 15.41
C PHE A 254 6.78 -4.36 16.87
N GLU A 255 6.83 -3.08 17.24
CA GLU A 255 7.06 -2.64 18.62
C GLU A 255 5.95 -3.13 19.57
N SER A 256 4.69 -3.08 19.14
CA SER A 256 3.56 -3.63 19.89
C SER A 256 3.71 -5.14 20.11
N ALA A 257 4.02 -5.89 19.06
CA ALA A 257 4.26 -7.33 19.15
C ALA A 257 5.45 -7.68 20.05
N GLN A 258 6.54 -6.92 19.95
CA GLN A 258 7.73 -7.10 20.78
C GLN A 258 7.46 -6.79 22.26
N LYS A 259 6.70 -5.72 22.57
CA LYS A 259 6.27 -5.38 23.92
C LYS A 259 5.50 -6.51 24.58
N LEU A 260 4.63 -7.17 23.83
CA LEU A 260 3.85 -8.32 24.31
C LEU A 260 4.64 -9.64 24.28
N LYS A 261 5.90 -9.63 23.85
CA LYS A 261 6.79 -10.82 23.85
C LYS A 261 6.21 -12.02 23.10
N VAL A 262 5.44 -11.77 22.06
CA VAL A 262 4.81 -12.81 21.26
C VAL A 262 5.81 -13.50 20.34
N LYS A 263 5.53 -14.74 19.95
CA LYS A 263 6.43 -15.51 19.09
C LYS A 263 6.22 -15.25 17.59
N ARG A 264 4.99 -14.96 17.18
CA ARG A 264 4.59 -14.82 15.77
C ARG A 264 3.53 -13.75 15.62
N ILE A 265 3.57 -13.04 14.50
CA ILE A 265 2.49 -12.15 14.07
C ILE A 265 1.68 -12.89 13.02
N VAL A 266 0.38 -12.99 13.23
CA VAL A 266 -0.60 -13.50 12.27
C VAL A 266 -1.48 -12.33 11.86
N MET A 267 -1.57 -12.10 10.56
CA MET A 267 -2.36 -11.00 10.00
C MET A 267 -3.62 -11.54 9.36
N GLY A 268 -4.72 -10.85 9.55
CA GLY A 268 -5.93 -11.03 8.79
C GLY A 268 -5.71 -10.84 7.28
N GLU A 269 -6.70 -11.19 6.47
CA GLU A 269 -6.58 -11.15 5.01
C GLU A 269 -6.40 -9.71 4.52
N CYS A 270 -5.17 -9.37 4.13
CA CYS A 270 -4.87 -8.14 3.42
C CYS A 270 -3.54 -8.24 2.66
N GLY A 271 -3.61 -8.38 1.34
CA GLY A 271 -2.41 -8.45 0.50
C GLY A 271 -1.54 -7.18 0.55
N HIS A 272 -2.12 -6.04 0.88
CA HIS A 272 -1.39 -4.79 1.08
C HIS A 272 -0.56 -4.82 2.36
N ALA A 273 -1.19 -5.23 3.45
CA ALA A 273 -0.56 -5.36 4.75
C ALA A 273 0.62 -6.34 4.69
N PHE A 274 0.41 -7.51 4.11
CA PHE A 274 1.48 -8.49 3.92
C PHE A 274 2.69 -7.88 3.19
N ARG A 275 2.45 -7.18 2.09
CA ARG A 275 3.53 -6.58 1.30
C ARG A 275 4.25 -5.46 2.03
N SER A 276 3.53 -4.61 2.76
CA SER A 276 4.15 -3.52 3.52
C SER A 276 4.96 -4.03 4.71
N VAL A 277 4.48 -5.06 5.40
CA VAL A 277 5.22 -5.74 6.47
C VAL A 277 6.48 -6.41 5.92
N TYR A 278 6.35 -7.14 4.81
CA TYR A 278 7.49 -7.81 4.16
C TYR A 278 8.54 -6.81 3.70
N ASP A 279 8.14 -5.72 3.03
CA ASP A 279 9.06 -4.69 2.55
C ASP A 279 9.75 -3.95 3.72
N THR A 280 9.04 -3.70 4.83
CA THR A 280 9.62 -3.01 6.00
C THR A 280 10.54 -3.94 6.79
N GLY A 281 10.17 -5.20 6.98
CA GLY A 281 10.96 -6.16 7.74
C GLY A 281 12.26 -6.59 7.06
N ASN A 282 12.40 -6.36 5.75
CA ASN A 282 13.60 -6.66 4.97
C ASN A 282 14.52 -5.46 4.75
N ARG A 283 14.25 -4.32 5.35
CA ARG A 283 15.07 -3.09 5.30
C ARG A 283 15.76 -2.81 6.62
#